data_a4fdaaab6fb31aa9e357859c77ebc0cc
#
_entry.id   a4fdaaab6fb31aa9e357859c77ebc0cc
#
_cell.length_a   1.000
_cell.length_b   1.000
_cell.length_c   1.000
_cell.angle_alpha   90.00
_cell.angle_beta   90.00
_cell.angle_gamma   90.00
#
_symmetry.space_group_name_H-M   'P 1'
#
loop_
_entity.id
_entity.type
_entity.pdbx_description
1 polymer ?
#
loop_
_entity_poly.entity_id
_entity_poly.type
_entity_poly.pdbx_seq_one_letter_code
_entity_poly.pdbx_strand_id
1 'polypeptide(L)'
;MASPKDFISPVNSGQKLVYPFRNYLNYLHEKYSDLQTGKIADYIPELALAAPQWFGISVITTDGQIFEVGDCQQTFTVQSISKAFVFGLALEDHGREYVNSKVGVEPTGEAFNSIILDEKTNRPYNPMVNAGAIATTDLITGQNATERLKRILEMFKRYTGRDHEINVPVFLSEKSTGNRNRAMAYLMLNFGMVSDKIEETLDLYCQQCAILVHAHDLALMAATLANGGVNPITGIRAIDEHYVQDVISVMLTCGMYDASGEWTYRVGLPAKSGVGGGITAVVPHKLGIGTFSPLLDEKGNSIRGVKICQDISEDFGLHLFNVAKPERDLKTWLEGNS
;
A
#
# COMPACT_ATOMS: atom_id res chain seq x y z
N MET A 1 -22.45 0.76 -25.23
CA MET A 1 -21.43 0.31 -24.27
C MET A 1 -21.11 -1.13 -24.63
N ALA A 2 -19.88 -1.41 -25.06
CA ALA A 2 -19.45 -2.77 -25.39
C ALA A 2 -19.43 -3.62 -24.11
N SER A 3 -19.98 -4.82 -24.19
CA SER A 3 -19.93 -5.79 -23.08
C SER A 3 -18.51 -6.32 -22.92
N PRO A 4 -18.06 -6.66 -21.68
CA PRO A 4 -16.78 -7.37 -21.49
C PRO A 4 -16.62 -8.63 -22.33
N LYS A 5 -17.71 -9.17 -22.90
CA LYS A 5 -17.71 -10.33 -23.81
C LYS A 5 -17.17 -10.02 -25.21
N ASP A 6 -17.05 -8.73 -25.58
CA ASP A 6 -16.68 -8.31 -26.94
C ASP A 6 -15.15 -8.30 -27.17
N PHE A 7 -14.35 -8.59 -26.14
CA PHE A 7 -12.88 -8.60 -26.24
C PHE A 7 -12.26 -9.94 -26.61
N ILE A 8 -13.08 -10.95 -26.93
CA ILE A 8 -12.64 -12.25 -27.44
C ILE A 8 -12.89 -12.26 -28.94
N SER A 9 -12.03 -11.63 -29.75
CA SER A 9 -11.99 -11.86 -31.18
C SER A 9 -11.09 -13.05 -31.49
N PRO A 10 -11.46 -13.99 -32.42
CA PRO A 10 -10.63 -15.11 -32.78
C PRO A 10 -9.34 -14.61 -33.46
N VAL A 11 -8.20 -14.99 -32.91
CA VAL A 11 -6.87 -14.62 -33.40
C VAL A 11 -6.60 -15.30 -34.75
N ASN A 12 -6.40 -14.51 -35.80
CA ASN A 12 -5.85 -14.99 -37.07
C ASN A 12 -4.33 -15.23 -36.93
N SER A 13 -3.88 -16.36 -37.41
CA SER A 13 -2.50 -16.85 -37.40
C SER A 13 -1.52 -15.83 -38.00
N GLY A 14 -0.70 -15.22 -37.13
CA GLY A 14 0.38 -14.30 -37.52
C GLY A 14 0.54 -13.07 -36.66
N GLN A 15 -0.30 -12.85 -35.64
CA GLN A 15 -0.24 -11.68 -34.75
C GLN A 15 0.53 -11.97 -33.46
N LYS A 16 1.31 -10.94 -32.99
CA LYS A 16 1.92 -10.84 -31.66
C LYS A 16 1.01 -11.42 -30.59
N LEU A 17 1.56 -12.23 -29.68
CA LEU A 17 0.91 -12.65 -28.42
C LEU A 17 0.17 -11.45 -27.79
N VAL A 18 -1.14 -11.45 -27.89
CA VAL A 18 -2.00 -10.46 -27.26
C VAL A 18 -2.35 -11.03 -25.88
N TYR A 19 -1.75 -10.51 -24.84
CA TYR A 19 -2.09 -10.90 -23.47
C TYR A 19 -3.48 -10.35 -23.15
N PRO A 20 -4.51 -11.19 -22.96
CA PRO A 20 -5.87 -10.74 -22.69
C PRO A 20 -5.95 -9.84 -21.45
N PHE A 21 -5.13 -10.11 -20.43
CA PHE A 21 -5.08 -9.36 -19.21
C PHE A 21 -4.60 -7.91 -19.41
N ARG A 22 -3.62 -7.67 -20.31
CA ARG A 22 -3.18 -6.32 -20.63
C ARG A 22 -4.29 -5.50 -21.30
N ASN A 23 -5.04 -6.11 -22.21
CA ASN A 23 -6.18 -5.46 -22.85
C ASN A 23 -7.29 -5.13 -21.85
N TYR A 24 -7.51 -6.01 -20.88
CA TYR A 24 -8.43 -5.75 -19.78
C TYR A 24 -7.98 -4.55 -18.93
N LEU A 25 -6.70 -4.45 -18.59
CA LEU A 25 -6.20 -3.28 -17.86
C LEU A 25 -6.32 -1.98 -18.68
N ASN A 26 -6.08 -2.03 -20.01
CA ASN A 26 -6.34 -0.89 -20.89
C ASN A 26 -7.83 -0.48 -20.85
N TYR A 27 -8.73 -1.45 -20.95
CA TYR A 27 -10.17 -1.20 -20.82
C TYR A 27 -10.53 -0.55 -19.47
N LEU A 28 -9.99 -1.04 -18.36
CA LEU A 28 -10.23 -0.43 -17.05
C LEU A 28 -9.67 0.99 -16.95
N HIS A 29 -8.49 1.23 -17.50
CA HIS A 29 -7.88 2.55 -17.55
C HIS A 29 -8.76 3.53 -18.34
N GLU A 30 -9.21 3.15 -19.55
CA GLU A 30 -10.14 3.95 -20.36
C GLU A 30 -11.47 4.19 -19.62
N LYS A 31 -12.05 3.15 -19.02
CA LYS A 31 -13.31 3.19 -18.27
C LYS A 31 -13.32 4.25 -17.16
N TYR A 32 -12.17 4.45 -16.50
CA TYR A 32 -12.07 5.34 -15.33
C TYR A 32 -11.26 6.62 -15.57
N SER A 33 -10.67 6.84 -16.76
CA SER A 33 -9.88 8.02 -17.08
C SER A 33 -10.66 9.33 -16.87
N ASP A 34 -11.93 9.34 -17.24
CA ASP A 34 -12.82 10.51 -17.13
C ASP A 34 -13.44 10.70 -15.74
N LEU A 35 -13.16 9.81 -14.78
CA LEU A 35 -13.66 9.92 -13.42
C LEU A 35 -12.90 11.01 -12.66
N GLN A 36 -13.45 12.24 -12.65
CA GLN A 36 -12.83 13.45 -12.07
C GLN A 36 -13.44 13.81 -10.69
N THR A 37 -14.17 12.90 -10.07
CA THR A 37 -14.70 13.12 -8.71
C THR A 37 -13.59 12.99 -7.66
N GLY A 38 -13.79 13.63 -6.50
CA GLY A 38 -12.82 13.62 -5.42
C GLY A 38 -11.93 14.86 -5.37
N LYS A 39 -10.96 14.85 -4.48
CA LYS A 39 -10.03 15.96 -4.24
C LYS A 39 -8.60 15.45 -4.11
N ILE A 40 -7.65 16.25 -4.55
CA ILE A 40 -6.23 16.04 -4.26
C ILE A 40 -6.00 16.39 -2.79
N ALA A 41 -5.10 15.66 -2.11
CA ALA A 41 -4.67 16.03 -0.76
C ALA A 41 -3.97 17.40 -0.80
N ASP A 42 -4.40 18.32 0.06
CA ASP A 42 -3.96 19.72 0.07
C ASP A 42 -3.51 20.20 1.45
N TYR A 43 -3.39 19.30 2.44
CA TYR A 43 -2.98 19.64 3.80
C TYR A 43 -1.51 20.08 3.89
N ILE A 44 -0.68 19.77 2.88
CA ILE A 44 0.64 20.35 2.62
C ILE A 44 0.73 20.79 1.16
N PRO A 45 1.48 21.88 0.84
CA PRO A 45 1.51 22.46 -0.51
C PRO A 45 2.00 21.49 -1.58
N GLU A 46 2.96 20.62 -1.24
CA GLU A 46 3.61 19.72 -2.19
C GLU A 46 2.65 18.65 -2.73
N LEU A 47 1.72 18.17 -1.90
CA LEU A 47 0.71 17.20 -2.34
C LEU A 47 -0.33 17.85 -3.25
N ALA A 48 -0.65 19.12 -3.03
CA ALA A 48 -1.58 19.88 -3.86
C ALA A 48 -1.06 20.11 -5.29
N LEU A 49 0.22 19.88 -5.57
CA LEU A 49 0.83 20.01 -6.90
C LEU A 49 0.57 18.80 -7.81
N ALA A 50 -0.02 17.73 -7.30
CA ALA A 50 -0.31 16.55 -8.11
C ALA A 50 -1.31 16.86 -9.23
N ALA A 51 -1.06 16.38 -10.45
CA ALA A 51 -1.97 16.58 -11.57
C ALA A 51 -3.15 15.59 -11.49
N PRO A 52 -4.41 16.06 -11.45
CA PRO A 52 -5.58 15.21 -11.23
C PRO A 52 -5.81 14.15 -12.31
N GLN A 53 -5.24 14.37 -13.52
CA GLN A 53 -5.33 13.42 -14.62
C GLN A 53 -4.39 12.22 -14.50
N TRP A 54 -3.33 12.28 -13.67
CA TRP A 54 -2.42 11.15 -13.50
C TRP A 54 -3.17 9.89 -13.07
N PHE A 55 -2.91 8.82 -13.79
CA PHE A 55 -3.55 7.54 -13.55
C PHE A 55 -2.69 6.38 -14.07
N GLY A 56 -2.19 5.56 -13.18
CA GLY A 56 -1.38 4.38 -13.47
C GLY A 56 -1.92 3.13 -12.80
N ILE A 57 -1.87 1.99 -13.50
CA ILE A 57 -2.25 0.67 -13.03
C ILE A 57 -1.10 -0.27 -13.32
N SER A 58 -0.53 -0.89 -12.30
CA SER A 58 0.50 -1.92 -12.42
C SER A 58 0.03 -3.18 -11.71
N VAL A 59 0.22 -4.33 -12.36
CA VAL A 59 -0.04 -5.66 -11.79
C VAL A 59 1.18 -6.53 -12.03
N ILE A 60 1.70 -7.16 -10.98
CA ILE A 60 2.87 -8.04 -11.05
C ILE A 60 2.51 -9.38 -10.44
N THR A 61 2.74 -10.46 -11.16
CA THR A 61 2.45 -11.82 -10.70
C THR A 61 3.59 -12.39 -9.86
N THR A 62 3.30 -13.43 -9.09
CA THR A 62 4.32 -14.12 -8.27
C THR A 62 5.36 -14.89 -9.12
N ASP A 63 5.11 -15.11 -10.40
CA ASP A 63 6.07 -15.65 -11.37
C ASP A 63 6.81 -14.56 -12.19
N GLY A 64 6.60 -13.27 -11.85
CA GLY A 64 7.38 -12.15 -12.38
C GLY A 64 6.83 -11.53 -13.67
N GLN A 65 5.61 -11.83 -14.10
CA GLN A 65 4.99 -11.14 -15.24
C GLN A 65 4.55 -9.73 -14.81
N ILE A 66 4.74 -8.75 -15.70
CA ILE A 66 4.45 -7.34 -15.44
C ILE A 66 3.43 -6.81 -16.46
N PHE A 67 2.33 -6.25 -15.94
CA PHE A 67 1.28 -5.63 -16.75
C PHE A 67 1.06 -4.19 -16.29
N GLU A 68 1.31 -3.23 -17.17
CA GLU A 68 1.28 -1.80 -16.85
C GLU A 68 0.50 -1.02 -17.88
N VAL A 69 -0.29 -0.04 -17.39
CA VAL A 69 -1.08 0.89 -18.21
C VAL A 69 -1.12 2.27 -17.57
N GLY A 70 -0.99 3.32 -18.38
CA GLY A 70 -1.01 4.72 -17.94
C GLY A 70 0.29 5.14 -17.24
N ASP A 71 0.15 6.02 -16.26
CA ASP A 71 1.26 6.73 -15.59
C ASP A 71 1.97 5.88 -14.51
N CYS A 72 2.31 4.63 -14.85
CA CYS A 72 2.89 3.68 -13.87
C CYS A 72 4.26 4.09 -13.34
N GLN A 73 5.00 4.93 -14.08
CA GLN A 73 6.33 5.43 -13.70
C GLN A 73 6.27 6.87 -13.14
N GLN A 74 5.07 7.45 -13.00
CA GLN A 74 4.92 8.75 -12.34
C GLN A 74 5.29 8.63 -10.88
N THR A 75 6.24 9.46 -10.45
CA THR A 75 6.74 9.47 -9.08
C THR A 75 5.78 10.21 -8.15
N PHE A 76 5.53 9.64 -6.98
CA PHE A 76 4.77 10.26 -5.89
C PHE A 76 5.28 9.78 -4.53
N THR A 77 4.90 10.44 -3.43
CA THR A 77 5.31 10.02 -2.09
C THR A 77 4.45 8.88 -1.57
N VAL A 78 5.09 7.85 -0.99
CA VAL A 78 4.45 6.62 -0.52
C VAL A 78 3.42 6.85 0.59
N GLN A 79 3.62 7.88 1.39
CA GLN A 79 2.75 8.28 2.49
C GLN A 79 2.40 7.08 3.42
N SER A 80 1.15 6.93 3.78
CA SER A 80 0.68 5.90 4.71
C SER A 80 0.85 4.46 4.22
N ILE A 81 1.20 4.23 2.96
CA ILE A 81 1.52 2.87 2.47
C ILE A 81 2.76 2.33 3.17
N SER A 82 3.73 3.20 3.52
CA SER A 82 4.96 2.83 4.23
C SER A 82 4.70 2.09 5.55
N LYS A 83 3.58 2.37 6.22
CA LYS A 83 3.23 1.83 7.54
C LYS A 83 3.20 0.31 7.58
N ALA A 84 2.63 -0.33 6.56
CA ALA A 84 2.54 -1.79 6.48
C ALA A 84 3.93 -2.45 6.42
N PHE A 85 4.83 -1.87 5.67
CA PHE A 85 6.17 -2.40 5.45
C PHE A 85 7.10 -2.13 6.63
N VAL A 86 7.00 -0.95 7.24
CA VAL A 86 7.74 -0.61 8.48
C VAL A 86 7.26 -1.46 9.66
N PHE A 87 5.96 -1.79 9.73
CA PHE A 87 5.46 -2.76 10.69
C PHE A 87 6.12 -4.14 10.50
N GLY A 88 6.22 -4.62 9.27
CA GLY A 88 6.94 -5.86 8.95
C GLY A 88 8.41 -5.81 9.38
N LEU A 89 9.10 -4.69 9.14
CA LEU A 89 10.49 -4.50 9.58
C LEU A 89 10.62 -4.49 11.12
N ALA A 90 9.68 -3.88 11.83
CA ALA A 90 9.65 -3.91 13.29
C ALA A 90 9.43 -5.34 13.84
N LEU A 91 8.60 -6.16 13.16
CA LEU A 91 8.43 -7.57 13.49
C LEU A 91 9.71 -8.38 13.28
N GLU A 92 10.48 -8.11 12.20
CA GLU A 92 11.80 -8.72 11.98
C GLU A 92 12.80 -8.34 13.07
N ASP A 93 12.77 -7.08 13.54
CA ASP A 93 13.68 -6.58 14.55
C ASP A 93 13.43 -7.14 15.96
N HIS A 94 12.17 -7.36 16.33
CA HIS A 94 11.79 -7.61 17.73
C HIS A 94 10.89 -8.83 17.96
N GLY A 95 10.31 -9.39 16.91
CA GLY A 95 9.31 -10.44 17.02
C GLY A 95 7.91 -9.96 17.46
N ARG A 96 6.91 -10.80 17.23
CA ARG A 96 5.47 -10.50 17.47
C ARG A 96 5.18 -10.05 18.91
N GLU A 97 5.70 -10.79 19.88
CA GLU A 97 5.37 -10.57 21.29
C GLU A 97 5.76 -9.15 21.74
N TYR A 98 6.98 -8.74 21.41
CA TYR A 98 7.45 -7.40 21.76
C TYR A 98 6.73 -6.30 21.00
N VAL A 99 6.58 -6.43 19.68
CA VAL A 99 5.85 -5.43 18.86
C VAL A 99 4.41 -5.29 19.37
N ASN A 100 3.71 -6.41 19.63
CA ASN A 100 2.35 -6.40 20.12
C ASN A 100 2.23 -5.87 21.57
N SER A 101 3.30 -5.80 22.33
CA SER A 101 3.32 -5.09 23.62
C SER A 101 3.28 -3.57 23.47
N LYS A 102 3.65 -3.04 22.28
CA LYS A 102 3.74 -1.60 21.99
C LYS A 102 2.63 -1.10 21.06
N VAL A 103 2.12 -1.94 20.17
CA VAL A 103 1.04 -1.60 19.25
C VAL A 103 0.09 -2.79 19.10
N GLY A 104 -1.22 -2.54 19.08
CA GLY A 104 -2.24 -3.57 18.85
C GLY A 104 -2.40 -3.92 17.37
N VAL A 105 -3.42 -4.73 17.05
CA VAL A 105 -3.75 -5.15 15.68
C VAL A 105 -5.25 -4.97 15.36
N GLU A 106 -6.00 -4.31 16.26
CA GLU A 106 -7.45 -4.19 16.16
C GLU A 106 -7.89 -2.98 15.32
N PRO A 107 -8.89 -3.12 14.46
CA PRO A 107 -9.50 -1.99 13.76
C PRO A 107 -10.24 -1.08 14.75
N THR A 108 -10.26 0.23 14.49
CA THR A 108 -10.89 1.20 15.39
C THR A 108 -12.21 1.75 14.86
N GLY A 109 -12.44 1.76 13.56
CA GLY A 109 -13.53 2.51 12.93
C GLY A 109 -13.36 4.04 12.97
N GLU A 110 -12.30 4.54 13.63
CA GLU A 110 -12.00 5.97 13.77
C GLU A 110 -11.08 6.47 12.65
N ALA A 111 -11.05 7.78 12.44
CA ALA A 111 -10.14 8.39 11.49
C ALA A 111 -8.67 8.04 11.81
N PHE A 112 -7.85 7.80 10.79
CA PHE A 112 -6.45 7.35 10.92
C PHE A 112 -5.55 8.28 11.74
N ASN A 113 -5.94 9.54 11.93
CA ASN A 113 -5.24 10.55 12.68
C ASN A 113 -5.91 10.90 14.03
N SER A 114 -6.85 10.08 14.49
CA SER A 114 -7.49 10.24 15.80
C SER A 114 -6.48 10.06 16.94
N ILE A 115 -6.60 10.89 17.98
CA ILE A 115 -5.75 10.84 19.17
C ILE A 115 -6.43 9.92 20.20
N ILE A 116 -6.46 8.65 19.91
CA ILE A 116 -7.03 7.61 20.79
C ILE A 116 -6.04 6.48 20.98
N LEU A 117 -5.99 5.95 22.19
CA LEU A 117 -5.26 4.75 22.57
C LEU A 117 -6.26 3.77 23.21
N ASP A 118 -5.92 2.49 23.23
CA ASP A 118 -6.71 1.47 23.91
C ASP A 118 -6.77 1.79 25.41
N GLU A 119 -7.96 1.92 25.97
CA GLU A 119 -8.17 2.35 27.36
C GLU A 119 -7.57 1.42 28.42
N LYS A 120 -7.40 0.13 28.10
CA LYS A 120 -6.88 -0.86 29.05
C LYS A 120 -5.37 -0.99 28.99
N THR A 121 -4.80 -0.88 27.79
CA THR A 121 -3.39 -1.17 27.58
C THR A 121 -2.57 0.09 27.26
N ASN A 122 -3.22 1.21 26.98
CA ASN A 122 -2.63 2.47 26.52
C ASN A 122 -1.84 2.33 25.21
N ARG A 123 -2.03 1.24 24.46
CA ARG A 123 -1.39 1.02 23.16
C ARG A 123 -2.16 1.69 22.04
N PRO A 124 -1.50 2.13 20.97
CA PRO A 124 -2.16 2.37 19.70
C PRO A 124 -2.91 1.11 19.23
N TYR A 125 -4.08 1.27 18.64
CA TYR A 125 -4.94 0.15 18.26
C TYR A 125 -4.32 -0.75 17.18
N ASN A 126 -3.64 -0.16 16.18
CA ASN A 126 -2.98 -0.91 15.11
C ASN A 126 -1.89 -0.07 14.43
N PRO A 127 -0.96 -0.69 13.67
CA PRO A 127 0.14 0.02 13.03
C PRO A 127 -0.28 0.87 11.81
N MET A 128 -1.53 0.81 11.36
CA MET A 128 -2.02 1.55 10.18
C MET A 128 -2.58 2.92 10.53
N VAL A 129 -2.90 3.20 11.80
CA VAL A 129 -3.19 4.55 12.30
C VAL A 129 -1.89 5.29 12.65
N ASN A 130 -1.92 6.64 12.67
CA ASN A 130 -0.68 7.42 12.87
C ASN A 130 0.02 7.10 14.20
N ALA A 131 -0.72 6.98 15.30
CA ALA A 131 -0.13 6.63 16.59
C ALA A 131 0.63 5.29 16.53
N GLY A 132 0.01 4.25 15.95
CA GLY A 132 0.65 2.95 15.80
C GLY A 132 1.83 2.95 14.85
N ALA A 133 1.75 3.71 13.76
CA ALA A 133 2.86 3.86 12.82
C ALA A 133 4.06 4.58 13.46
N ILE A 134 3.84 5.58 14.29
CA ILE A 134 4.90 6.25 15.07
C ILE A 134 5.51 5.26 16.05
N ALA A 135 4.69 4.47 16.76
CA ALA A 135 5.19 3.45 17.69
C ALA A 135 6.01 2.38 16.96
N THR A 136 5.58 1.88 15.80
CA THR A 136 6.39 0.92 15.01
C THR A 136 7.66 1.54 14.44
N THR A 137 7.62 2.81 14.04
CA THR A 137 8.82 3.54 13.60
C THR A 137 9.84 3.69 14.74
N ASP A 138 9.36 3.93 15.96
CA ASP A 138 10.23 3.99 17.16
C ASP A 138 10.99 2.68 17.41
N LEU A 139 10.41 1.54 17.04
CA LEU A 139 10.99 0.22 17.20
C LEU A 139 12.10 -0.11 16.18
N ILE A 140 12.24 0.63 15.09
CA ILE A 140 13.26 0.32 14.09
C ILE A 140 14.66 0.48 14.70
N THR A 141 15.42 -0.61 14.68
CA THR A 141 16.76 -0.68 15.28
C THR A 141 17.80 0.10 14.50
N GLY A 142 18.81 0.65 15.20
CA GLY A 142 19.93 1.41 14.66
C GLY A 142 20.59 2.24 15.76
N GLN A 143 21.88 2.50 15.62
CA GLN A 143 22.64 3.27 16.63
C GLN A 143 22.26 4.76 16.65
N ASN A 144 21.74 5.27 15.51
CA ASN A 144 21.34 6.67 15.33
C ASN A 144 20.27 6.79 14.24
N ALA A 145 19.70 7.98 14.06
CA ALA A 145 18.64 8.28 13.08
C ALA A 145 19.07 7.89 11.64
N THR A 146 20.32 8.12 11.26
CA THR A 146 20.82 7.82 9.92
C THR A 146 20.81 6.31 9.64
N GLU A 147 21.24 5.50 10.59
CA GLU A 147 21.19 4.03 10.45
C GLU A 147 19.75 3.50 10.40
N ARG A 148 18.87 4.04 11.24
CA ARG A 148 17.43 3.69 11.23
C ARG A 148 16.80 4.01 9.87
N LEU A 149 17.07 5.20 9.32
CA LEU A 149 16.60 5.59 7.99
C LEU A 149 17.17 4.68 6.90
N LYS A 150 18.47 4.41 6.95
CA LYS A 150 19.13 3.50 6.00
C LYS A 150 18.48 2.12 5.99
N ARG A 151 18.12 1.57 7.15
CA ARG A 151 17.41 0.29 7.25
C ARG A 151 16.03 0.33 6.59
N ILE A 152 15.27 1.42 6.76
CA ILE A 152 13.99 1.59 6.08
C ILE A 152 14.20 1.64 4.56
N LEU A 153 15.16 2.40 4.06
CA LEU A 153 15.45 2.48 2.63
C LEU A 153 15.95 1.15 2.06
N GLU A 154 16.78 0.40 2.79
CA GLU A 154 17.20 -0.94 2.41
C GLU A 154 16.04 -1.95 2.38
N MET A 155 15.09 -1.84 3.31
CA MET A 155 13.86 -2.62 3.27
C MET A 155 13.07 -2.30 2.00
N PHE A 156 12.82 -1.02 1.67
CA PHE A 156 12.16 -0.64 0.42
C PHE A 156 12.91 -1.18 -0.81
N LYS A 157 14.24 -1.09 -0.84
CA LYS A 157 15.07 -1.65 -1.91
C LYS A 157 14.87 -3.16 -2.08
N ARG A 158 14.79 -3.91 -0.99
CA ARG A 158 14.51 -5.37 -1.06
C ARG A 158 13.15 -5.64 -1.70
N TYR A 159 12.13 -4.85 -1.36
CA TYR A 159 10.78 -4.99 -1.91
C TYR A 159 10.67 -4.58 -3.39
N THR A 160 11.38 -3.56 -3.82
CA THR A 160 11.22 -2.93 -5.15
C THR A 160 12.36 -3.20 -6.13
N GLY A 161 13.50 -3.72 -5.64
CA GLY A 161 14.69 -3.97 -6.45
C GLY A 161 15.49 -2.72 -6.81
N ARG A 162 15.14 -1.53 -6.33
CA ARG A 162 15.81 -0.26 -6.63
C ARG A 162 16.04 0.60 -5.39
N ASP A 163 16.97 1.54 -5.48
CA ASP A 163 17.16 2.57 -4.47
C ASP A 163 16.04 3.61 -4.51
N HIS A 164 15.72 4.18 -3.36
CA HIS A 164 14.67 5.18 -3.20
C HIS A 164 15.22 6.49 -2.66
N GLU A 165 14.64 7.59 -3.13
CA GLU A 165 14.90 8.94 -2.67
C GLU A 165 13.79 9.43 -1.75
N ILE A 166 14.11 10.40 -0.90
CA ILE A 166 13.15 11.11 -0.04
C ILE A 166 12.83 12.45 -0.68
N ASN A 167 11.54 12.75 -0.80
CA ASN A 167 11.10 14.09 -1.18
C ASN A 167 11.31 15.05 0.00
N VAL A 168 12.43 15.79 -0.02
CA VAL A 168 12.81 16.69 1.07
C VAL A 168 11.77 17.79 1.32
N PRO A 169 11.20 18.46 0.32
CA PRO A 169 10.09 19.41 0.53
C PRO A 169 8.91 18.78 1.29
N VAL A 170 8.41 17.61 0.88
CA VAL A 170 7.33 16.90 1.58
C VAL A 170 7.72 16.58 3.02
N PHE A 171 8.92 16.05 3.25
CA PHE A 171 9.42 15.76 4.59
C PHE A 171 9.40 17.02 5.49
N LEU A 172 9.90 18.16 5.00
CA LEU A 172 9.95 19.41 5.76
C LEU A 172 8.53 19.96 6.06
N SER A 173 7.62 19.87 5.11
CA SER A 173 6.22 20.29 5.29
C SER A 173 5.50 19.41 6.31
N GLU A 174 5.61 18.08 6.22
CA GLU A 174 5.06 17.13 7.20
C GLU A 174 5.62 17.37 8.61
N LYS A 175 6.93 17.61 8.72
CA LYS A 175 7.58 17.94 9.99
C LYS A 175 7.05 19.24 10.57
N SER A 176 6.90 20.30 9.77
CA SER A 176 6.47 21.63 10.26
C SER A 176 5.00 21.65 10.69
N THR A 177 4.12 20.89 10.02
CA THR A 177 2.67 20.85 10.28
C THR A 177 2.25 19.73 11.24
N GLY A 178 3.15 18.85 11.63
CA GLY A 178 2.90 17.60 12.36
C GLY A 178 2.55 17.72 13.85
N ASN A 179 1.91 18.82 14.31
CA ASN A 179 1.61 19.03 15.72
C ASN A 179 0.71 17.94 16.33
N ARG A 180 -0.23 17.40 15.55
CA ARG A 180 -1.08 16.29 15.98
C ARG A 180 -0.26 15.01 16.25
N ASN A 181 0.68 14.70 15.38
CA ASN A 181 1.59 13.56 15.54
C ASN A 181 2.51 13.75 16.76
N ARG A 182 3.00 14.98 17.02
CA ARG A 182 3.75 15.30 18.24
C ARG A 182 2.92 15.06 19.49
N ALA A 183 1.68 15.56 19.52
CA ALA A 183 0.78 15.37 20.67
C ALA A 183 0.56 13.87 20.96
N MET A 184 0.33 13.06 19.92
CA MET A 184 0.19 11.59 20.05
C MET A 184 1.48 10.93 20.56
N ALA A 185 2.65 11.32 20.03
CA ALA A 185 3.94 10.76 20.44
C ALA A 185 4.25 11.05 21.92
N TYR A 186 4.02 12.28 22.38
CA TYR A 186 4.19 12.61 23.79
C TYR A 186 3.18 11.92 24.70
N LEU A 187 1.94 11.72 24.26
CA LEU A 187 0.96 10.92 24.99
C LEU A 187 1.43 9.46 25.13
N MET A 188 1.94 8.86 24.04
CA MET A 188 2.48 7.51 24.05
C MET A 188 3.75 7.37 24.90
N LEU A 189 4.61 8.41 24.94
CA LEU A 189 5.76 8.46 25.82
C LEU A 189 5.34 8.38 27.30
N ASN A 190 4.30 9.14 27.69
CA ASN A 190 3.77 9.12 29.06
C ASN A 190 3.35 7.71 29.50
N PHE A 191 2.90 6.86 28.58
CA PHE A 191 2.51 5.47 28.85
C PHE A 191 3.61 4.44 28.56
N GLY A 192 4.82 4.88 28.18
CA GLY A 192 5.93 3.98 27.87
C GLY A 192 5.75 3.15 26.60
N MET A 193 4.88 3.60 25.68
CA MET A 193 4.66 2.92 24.38
C MET A 193 5.74 3.27 23.36
N VAL A 194 6.37 4.42 23.48
CA VAL A 194 7.52 4.86 22.68
C VAL A 194 8.67 5.28 23.58
N SER A 195 9.88 5.34 23.03
CA SER A 195 11.09 5.78 23.72
C SER A 195 11.11 7.32 23.92
N ASP A 196 12.08 7.82 24.65
CA ASP A 196 12.31 9.25 24.87
C ASP A 196 12.89 9.99 23.64
N LYS A 197 13.19 9.28 22.55
CA LYS A 197 13.70 9.82 21.28
C LYS A 197 12.59 10.38 20.37
N ILE A 198 11.60 11.06 20.93
CA ILE A 198 10.38 11.49 20.24
C ILE A 198 10.67 12.26 18.95
N GLU A 199 11.51 13.30 19.00
CA GLU A 199 11.79 14.14 17.82
C GLU A 199 12.52 13.34 16.72
N GLU A 200 13.46 12.46 17.08
CA GLU A 200 14.13 11.58 16.13
C GLU A 200 13.14 10.60 15.47
N THR A 201 12.25 10.02 16.26
CA THR A 201 11.25 9.08 15.76
C THR A 201 10.22 9.76 14.86
N LEU A 202 9.79 10.98 15.20
CA LEU A 202 8.89 11.77 14.34
C LEU A 202 9.56 12.19 13.03
N ASP A 203 10.83 12.56 13.06
CA ASP A 203 11.59 12.88 11.87
C ASP A 203 11.71 11.65 10.97
N LEU A 204 12.02 10.50 11.53
CA LEU A 204 12.09 9.23 10.79
C LEU A 204 10.72 8.84 10.20
N TYR A 205 9.64 9.02 10.96
CA TYR A 205 8.28 8.80 10.48
C TYR A 205 7.90 9.72 9.32
N CYS A 206 8.24 11.01 9.38
CA CYS A 206 8.00 11.93 8.27
C CYS A 206 8.86 11.59 7.05
N GLN A 207 10.12 11.18 7.24
CA GLN A 207 11.00 10.75 6.16
C GLN A 207 10.47 9.49 5.46
N GLN A 208 10.00 8.48 6.21
CA GLN A 208 9.41 7.28 5.59
C GLN A 208 8.16 7.59 4.78
N CYS A 209 7.32 8.53 5.22
CA CYS A 209 6.14 8.98 4.45
C CYS A 209 6.53 9.69 3.15
N ALA A 210 7.67 10.37 3.15
CA ALA A 210 8.18 11.15 2.01
C ALA A 210 9.02 10.34 1.01
N ILE A 211 9.17 9.03 1.17
CA ILE A 211 9.86 8.15 0.21
C ILE A 211 9.13 8.18 -1.13
N LEU A 212 9.88 8.37 -2.23
CA LEU A 212 9.36 8.42 -3.59
C LEU A 212 9.21 7.02 -4.19
N VAL A 213 8.01 6.73 -4.69
CA VAL A 213 7.61 5.46 -5.31
C VAL A 213 6.83 5.69 -6.60
N HIS A 214 6.61 4.59 -7.35
CA HIS A 214 5.74 4.52 -8.52
C HIS A 214 4.61 3.51 -8.29
N ALA A 215 3.59 3.47 -9.16
CA ALA A 215 2.59 2.40 -9.14
C ALA A 215 3.23 1.02 -9.37
N HIS A 216 4.29 0.95 -10.20
CA HIS A 216 5.11 -0.26 -10.37
C HIS A 216 5.68 -0.77 -9.04
N ASP A 217 6.31 0.12 -8.26
CA ASP A 217 6.88 -0.26 -6.96
C ASP A 217 5.79 -0.84 -6.03
N LEU A 218 4.62 -0.19 -5.98
CA LEU A 218 3.51 -0.65 -5.15
C LEU A 218 3.03 -2.05 -5.55
N ALA A 219 2.94 -2.33 -6.87
CA ALA A 219 2.58 -3.64 -7.36
C ALA A 219 3.63 -4.69 -6.99
N LEU A 220 4.92 -4.36 -7.12
CA LEU A 220 6.02 -5.26 -6.78
C LEU A 220 6.12 -5.53 -5.28
N MET A 221 5.90 -4.50 -4.45
CA MET A 221 5.82 -4.64 -2.99
C MET A 221 4.67 -5.59 -2.59
N ALA A 222 3.49 -5.45 -3.22
CA ALA A 222 2.36 -6.35 -2.99
C ALA A 222 2.64 -7.77 -3.51
N ALA A 223 3.24 -7.91 -4.71
CA ALA A 223 3.61 -9.20 -5.28
C ALA A 223 4.66 -9.93 -4.41
N THR A 224 5.57 -9.19 -3.79
CA THR A 224 6.54 -9.71 -2.82
C THR A 224 5.84 -10.32 -1.61
N LEU A 225 4.85 -9.62 -1.04
CA LEU A 225 4.01 -10.19 0.04
C LEU A 225 3.19 -11.38 -0.45
N ALA A 226 2.60 -11.31 -1.65
CA ALA A 226 1.86 -12.42 -2.25
C ALA A 226 2.74 -13.67 -2.48
N ASN A 227 4.04 -13.48 -2.66
CA ASN A 227 5.06 -14.51 -2.90
C ASN A 227 5.82 -14.93 -1.62
N GLY A 228 5.18 -14.86 -0.46
CA GLY A 228 5.79 -15.28 0.81
C GLY A 228 7.02 -14.46 1.22
N GLY A 229 7.05 -13.17 0.85
CA GLY A 229 8.11 -12.23 1.22
C GLY A 229 9.34 -12.25 0.30
N VAL A 230 9.30 -12.98 -0.82
CA VAL A 230 10.36 -13.01 -1.84
C VAL A 230 9.95 -12.16 -3.04
N ASN A 231 10.76 -11.18 -3.40
CA ASN A 231 10.53 -10.36 -4.59
C ASN A 231 10.58 -11.22 -5.86
N PRO A 232 9.49 -11.29 -6.65
CA PRO A 232 9.40 -12.21 -7.78
C PRO A 232 10.31 -11.82 -8.96
N ILE A 233 10.83 -10.61 -9.00
CA ILE A 233 11.72 -10.12 -10.07
C ILE A 233 13.19 -10.35 -9.69
N THR A 234 13.57 -10.00 -8.46
CA THR A 234 14.97 -10.05 -8.03
C THR A 234 15.36 -11.35 -7.33
N GLY A 235 14.39 -12.12 -6.86
CA GLY A 235 14.60 -13.31 -6.02
C GLY A 235 15.06 -12.99 -4.59
N ILE A 236 15.15 -11.71 -4.21
CA ILE A 236 15.62 -11.28 -2.88
C ILE A 236 14.46 -11.40 -1.89
N ARG A 237 14.72 -12.00 -0.72
CA ARG A 237 13.79 -12.00 0.40
C ARG A 237 13.73 -10.60 1.01
N ALA A 238 12.55 -9.99 0.96
CA ALA A 238 12.32 -8.65 1.48
C ALA A 238 11.86 -8.65 2.94
N ILE A 239 11.13 -9.70 3.34
CA ILE A 239 10.64 -9.93 4.71
C ILE A 239 10.68 -11.43 5.01
N ASP A 240 10.87 -11.79 6.27
CA ASP A 240 10.75 -13.17 6.72
C ASP A 240 9.32 -13.67 6.50
N GLU A 241 9.19 -14.87 5.93
CA GLU A 241 7.92 -15.51 5.61
C GLU A 241 6.96 -15.58 6.82
N HIS A 242 7.51 -15.79 8.02
CA HIS A 242 6.74 -15.88 9.26
C HIS A 242 5.94 -14.60 9.60
N TYR A 243 6.36 -13.44 9.09
CA TYR A 243 5.72 -12.14 9.34
C TYR A 243 4.83 -11.66 8.21
N VAL A 244 4.86 -12.31 7.03
CA VAL A 244 4.01 -11.94 5.90
C VAL A 244 2.53 -12.00 6.29
N GLN A 245 2.11 -13.07 6.96
CA GLN A 245 0.73 -13.25 7.41
C GLN A 245 0.29 -12.11 8.35
N ASP A 246 1.16 -11.67 9.27
CA ASP A 246 0.85 -10.57 10.18
C ASP A 246 0.58 -9.27 9.43
N VAL A 247 1.49 -8.94 8.48
CA VAL A 247 1.37 -7.72 7.66
C VAL A 247 0.09 -7.72 6.84
N ILE A 248 -0.18 -8.79 6.07
CA ILE A 248 -1.36 -8.82 5.19
C ILE A 248 -2.68 -8.91 5.98
N SER A 249 -2.68 -9.54 7.17
CA SER A 249 -3.86 -9.58 8.04
C SER A 249 -4.24 -8.19 8.53
N VAL A 250 -3.26 -7.40 8.99
CA VAL A 250 -3.51 -6.01 9.42
C VAL A 250 -3.81 -5.09 8.22
N MET A 251 -3.23 -5.35 7.05
CA MET A 251 -3.63 -4.65 5.81
C MET A 251 -5.10 -4.91 5.45
N LEU A 252 -5.61 -6.13 5.64
CA LEU A 252 -7.01 -6.45 5.35
C LEU A 252 -7.97 -5.70 6.29
N THR A 253 -7.67 -5.70 7.58
CA THR A 253 -8.58 -5.17 8.62
C THR A 253 -8.46 -3.67 8.84
N CYS A 254 -7.29 -3.06 8.56
CA CYS A 254 -6.99 -1.68 8.94
C CYS A 254 -6.37 -0.84 7.81
N GLY A 255 -6.11 -1.40 6.62
CA GLY A 255 -5.26 -0.76 5.62
C GLY A 255 -5.90 0.38 4.83
N MET A 256 -7.23 0.44 4.78
CA MET A 256 -7.99 1.39 3.96
C MET A 256 -8.65 2.49 4.79
N TYR A 257 -7.96 2.93 5.84
CA TYR A 257 -8.46 3.92 6.80
C TYR A 257 -9.80 3.46 7.42
N ASP A 258 -10.72 4.38 7.67
CA ASP A 258 -12.08 4.11 8.14
C ASP A 258 -13.01 3.47 7.08
N ALA A 259 -12.49 3.20 5.87
CA ALA A 259 -13.15 2.41 4.83
C ALA A 259 -12.77 0.91 4.86
N SER A 260 -11.92 0.44 5.79
CA SER A 260 -11.39 -0.93 5.76
C SER A 260 -12.47 -2.01 5.81
N GLY A 261 -13.56 -1.79 6.56
CA GLY A 261 -14.71 -2.70 6.60
C GLY A 261 -15.44 -2.79 5.26
N GLU A 262 -15.73 -1.64 4.64
CA GLU A 262 -16.37 -1.57 3.33
C GLU A 262 -15.47 -2.17 2.23
N TRP A 263 -14.17 -1.89 2.30
CA TRP A 263 -13.18 -2.49 1.41
C TRP A 263 -13.15 -4.02 1.52
N THR A 264 -13.10 -4.55 2.74
CA THR A 264 -13.12 -6.00 2.97
C THR A 264 -14.41 -6.62 2.42
N TYR A 265 -15.55 -5.94 2.57
CA TYR A 265 -16.84 -6.43 2.08
C TYR A 265 -16.94 -6.41 0.54
N ARG A 266 -16.42 -5.37 -0.13
CA ARG A 266 -16.57 -5.20 -1.59
C ARG A 266 -15.41 -5.77 -2.40
N VAL A 267 -14.18 -5.58 -1.92
CA VAL A 267 -12.96 -5.94 -2.64
C VAL A 267 -12.31 -7.20 -2.07
N GLY A 268 -12.27 -7.32 -0.75
CA GLY A 268 -11.81 -8.50 -0.02
C GLY A 268 -10.35 -8.87 -0.24
N LEU A 269 -9.49 -7.89 -0.52
CA LEU A 269 -8.05 -8.06 -0.68
C LEU A 269 -7.30 -7.31 0.44
N PRO A 270 -6.24 -7.88 1.04
CA PRO A 270 -5.33 -7.11 1.88
C PRO A 270 -4.79 -5.92 1.09
N ALA A 271 -4.93 -4.70 1.62
CA ALA A 271 -4.49 -3.51 0.91
C ALA A 271 -4.04 -2.40 1.85
N LYS A 272 -3.24 -1.46 1.35
CA LYS A 272 -2.90 -0.22 2.04
C LYS A 272 -3.02 0.98 1.11
N SER A 273 -3.74 1.98 1.58
CA SER A 273 -3.93 3.27 0.92
C SER A 273 -2.98 4.34 1.46
N GLY A 274 -2.63 5.29 0.61
CA GLY A 274 -1.87 6.48 0.96
C GLY A 274 -2.48 7.74 0.36
N VAL A 275 -2.52 8.83 1.13
CA VAL A 275 -3.11 10.12 0.70
C VAL A 275 -2.36 10.78 -0.48
N GLY A 276 -1.21 10.24 -0.89
CA GLY A 276 -0.56 10.60 -2.15
C GLY A 276 -1.29 10.08 -3.39
N GLY A 277 -2.33 9.25 -3.23
CA GLY A 277 -3.12 8.68 -4.33
C GLY A 277 -2.75 7.24 -4.70
N GLY A 278 -1.82 6.61 -3.96
CA GLY A 278 -1.43 5.21 -4.16
C GLY A 278 -2.32 4.23 -3.42
N ILE A 279 -2.54 3.05 -4.00
CA ILE A 279 -3.05 1.86 -3.32
C ILE A 279 -2.16 0.67 -3.70
N THR A 280 -1.72 -0.10 -2.71
CA THR A 280 -1.08 -1.41 -2.89
C THR A 280 -2.03 -2.49 -2.39
N ALA A 281 -2.33 -3.51 -3.19
CA ALA A 281 -3.23 -4.60 -2.82
C ALA A 281 -2.62 -5.97 -3.16
N VAL A 282 -2.79 -6.92 -2.24
CA VAL A 282 -2.17 -8.25 -2.30
C VAL A 282 -3.22 -9.30 -2.65
N VAL A 283 -2.95 -10.09 -3.68
CA VAL A 283 -3.69 -11.32 -3.95
C VAL A 283 -2.78 -12.50 -3.58
N PRO A 284 -2.95 -13.09 -2.39
CA PRO A 284 -2.04 -14.12 -1.87
C PRO A 284 -1.80 -15.24 -2.89
N HIS A 285 -0.54 -15.64 -3.05
CA HIS A 285 -0.06 -16.67 -3.97
C HIS A 285 -0.27 -16.40 -5.47
N LYS A 286 -0.72 -15.20 -5.86
CA LYS A 286 -1.04 -14.91 -7.27
C LYS A 286 -0.33 -13.66 -7.79
N LEU A 287 -0.64 -12.49 -7.23
CA LEU A 287 -0.14 -11.21 -7.76
C LEU A 287 -0.23 -10.06 -6.74
N GLY A 288 0.45 -8.97 -7.07
CA GLY A 288 0.29 -7.67 -6.44
C GLY A 288 -0.32 -6.66 -7.41
N ILE A 289 -1.14 -5.76 -6.88
CA ILE A 289 -1.75 -4.64 -7.60
C ILE A 289 -1.20 -3.35 -7.01
N GLY A 290 -0.68 -2.46 -7.85
CA GLY A 290 -0.31 -1.10 -7.51
C GLY A 290 -1.07 -0.11 -8.38
N THR A 291 -1.75 0.84 -7.77
CA THR A 291 -2.41 1.92 -8.51
C THR A 291 -1.93 3.27 -8.04
N PHE A 292 -1.93 4.24 -8.93
CA PHE A 292 -1.70 5.64 -8.60
C PHE A 292 -2.71 6.53 -9.30
N SER A 293 -3.47 7.31 -8.55
CA SER A 293 -4.30 8.39 -9.04
C SER A 293 -4.62 9.34 -7.87
N PRO A 294 -4.32 10.65 -7.98
CA PRO A 294 -4.31 11.57 -6.83
C PRO A 294 -5.68 12.05 -6.36
N LEU A 295 -6.76 11.79 -7.12
CA LEU A 295 -8.11 12.14 -6.69
C LEU A 295 -8.62 11.18 -5.61
N LEU A 296 -8.83 11.72 -4.41
CA LEU A 296 -9.22 10.97 -3.20
C LEU A 296 -10.71 11.17 -2.89
N ASP A 297 -11.31 10.14 -2.29
CA ASP A 297 -12.60 10.21 -1.63
C ASP A 297 -12.53 10.96 -0.29
N GLU A 298 -13.66 11.10 0.40
CA GLU A 298 -13.76 11.76 1.70
C GLU A 298 -12.96 11.06 2.81
N LYS A 299 -12.62 9.79 2.63
CA LYS A 299 -11.83 8.96 3.56
C LYS A 299 -10.33 8.94 3.24
N GLY A 300 -9.92 9.59 2.15
CA GLY A 300 -8.52 9.69 1.73
C GLY A 300 -8.03 8.57 0.83
N ASN A 301 -8.92 7.76 0.25
CA ASN A 301 -8.57 6.69 -0.68
C ASN A 301 -8.67 7.15 -2.14
N SER A 302 -7.74 6.71 -2.99
CA SER A 302 -7.79 6.96 -4.42
C SER A 302 -9.07 6.39 -5.05
N ILE A 303 -9.95 7.27 -5.60
CA ILE A 303 -11.25 6.86 -6.15
C ILE A 303 -11.06 5.89 -7.32
N ARG A 304 -10.17 6.23 -8.28
CA ARG A 304 -9.86 5.35 -9.41
C ARG A 304 -9.21 4.06 -8.95
N GLY A 305 -8.27 4.13 -8.00
CA GLY A 305 -7.59 2.97 -7.44
C GLY A 305 -8.55 1.98 -6.76
N VAL A 306 -9.54 2.48 -5.99
CA VAL A 306 -10.58 1.65 -5.38
C VAL A 306 -11.40 0.93 -6.46
N LYS A 307 -11.83 1.64 -7.51
CA LYS A 307 -12.60 1.06 -8.63
C LYS A 307 -11.82 -0.02 -9.39
N ILE A 308 -10.54 0.22 -9.66
CA ILE A 308 -9.67 -0.77 -10.31
C ILE A 308 -9.56 -2.05 -9.48
N CYS A 309 -9.26 -1.91 -8.20
CA CYS A 309 -9.13 -3.09 -7.33
C CYS A 309 -10.46 -3.83 -7.17
N GLN A 310 -11.58 -3.12 -7.14
CA GLN A 310 -12.92 -3.71 -7.07
C GLN A 310 -13.22 -4.53 -8.33
N ASP A 311 -13.06 -3.95 -9.54
CA ASP A 311 -13.34 -4.63 -10.81
C ASP A 311 -12.43 -5.86 -10.98
N ILE A 312 -11.11 -5.73 -10.70
CA ILE A 312 -10.18 -6.87 -10.78
C ILE A 312 -10.59 -7.98 -9.80
N SER A 313 -10.94 -7.63 -8.57
CA SER A 313 -11.35 -8.63 -7.56
C SER A 313 -12.64 -9.35 -7.97
N GLU A 314 -13.64 -8.60 -8.45
CA GLU A 314 -14.94 -9.14 -8.85
C GLU A 314 -14.84 -10.00 -10.11
N ASP A 315 -14.24 -9.46 -11.17
CA ASP A 315 -14.17 -10.10 -12.49
C ASP A 315 -13.38 -11.42 -12.47
N PHE A 316 -12.35 -11.52 -11.64
CA PHE A 316 -11.52 -12.73 -11.51
C PHE A 316 -11.79 -13.54 -10.25
N GLY A 317 -12.81 -13.18 -9.45
CA GLY A 317 -13.19 -13.89 -8.24
C GLY A 317 -12.07 -13.95 -7.19
N LEU A 318 -11.31 -12.85 -7.03
CA LEU A 318 -10.12 -12.81 -6.16
C LEU A 318 -10.42 -12.44 -4.71
N HIS A 319 -11.66 -12.09 -4.40
CA HIS A 319 -12.09 -11.83 -3.02
C HIS A 319 -11.75 -13.01 -2.12
N LEU A 320 -11.07 -12.81 -0.99
CA LEU A 320 -10.60 -13.87 -0.09
C LEU A 320 -11.70 -14.84 0.36
N PHE A 321 -12.93 -14.34 0.46
CA PHE A 321 -14.11 -15.14 0.87
C PHE A 321 -14.97 -15.59 -0.33
N ASN A 322 -14.47 -15.47 -1.56
CA ASN A 322 -15.21 -15.95 -2.72
C ASN A 322 -15.28 -17.48 -2.73
N VAL A 323 -16.48 -18.02 -2.74
CA VAL A 323 -16.76 -19.47 -2.83
C VAL A 323 -17.35 -19.86 -4.19
N ALA A 324 -17.70 -18.88 -5.03
CA ALA A 324 -18.22 -19.12 -6.36
C ALA A 324 -17.09 -19.35 -7.36
N LYS A 325 -17.35 -20.14 -8.39
CA LYS A 325 -16.42 -20.27 -9.52
C LYS A 325 -16.39 -18.93 -10.27
N PRO A 326 -15.21 -18.32 -10.46
CA PRO A 326 -15.11 -17.04 -11.16
C PRO A 326 -15.58 -17.18 -12.63
N GLU A 327 -16.17 -16.13 -13.17
CA GLU A 327 -16.56 -16.09 -14.59
C GLU A 327 -15.33 -16.12 -15.51
N ARG A 328 -14.21 -15.58 -15.04
CA ARG A 328 -12.93 -15.53 -15.77
C ARG A 328 -11.85 -16.26 -15.00
N ASP A 329 -11.18 -17.18 -15.64
CA ASP A 329 -10.00 -17.82 -15.07
C ASP A 329 -8.77 -16.94 -15.22
N LEU A 330 -8.28 -16.41 -14.09
CA LEU A 330 -7.12 -15.52 -14.06
C LEU A 330 -5.90 -16.14 -14.75
N LYS A 331 -5.63 -17.42 -14.53
CA LYS A 331 -4.48 -18.11 -15.13
C LYS A 331 -4.52 -18.05 -16.66
N THR A 332 -5.65 -18.39 -17.25
CA THR A 332 -5.85 -18.31 -18.70
C THR A 332 -5.64 -16.90 -19.26
N TRP A 333 -6.03 -15.86 -18.48
CA TRP A 333 -5.88 -14.46 -18.90
C TRP A 333 -4.44 -13.94 -18.80
N LEU A 334 -3.66 -14.45 -17.86
CA LEU A 334 -2.25 -14.09 -17.70
C LEU A 334 -1.36 -14.78 -18.73
N GLU A 335 -1.60 -16.06 -19.01
CA GLU A 335 -0.77 -16.87 -19.92
C GLU A 335 -0.97 -16.52 -21.40
N GLY A 336 -2.09 -15.89 -21.76
CA GLY A 336 -2.50 -15.70 -23.15
C GLY A 336 -3.00 -17.01 -23.78
N ASN A 337 -3.66 -16.93 -24.94
CA ASN A 337 -3.98 -18.12 -25.70
C ASN A 337 -2.69 -18.64 -26.37
N SER A 338 -2.20 -19.78 -25.90
CA SER A 338 -1.19 -20.58 -26.58
C SER A 338 -1.75 -21.16 -27.88
#